data_057150fd54d034fa0cc8e4a511996673
#
_entry.id   057150fd54d034fa0cc8e4a511996673
#
_cell.length_a   1.000
_cell.length_b   1.000
_cell.length_c   1.000
_cell.angle_alpha   90.00
_cell.angle_beta   90.00
_cell.angle_gamma   90.00
#
_symmetry.space_group_name_H-M   'P 1'
#
loop_
_entity.id
_entity.type
_entity.pdbx_description
1 polymer ?
#
loop_
_entity_poly.entity_id
_entity_poly.type
_entity_poly.pdbx_seq_one_letter_code
_entity_poly.pdbx_strand_id
1 'polypeptide(L)'
;YIDSLQPQLAEYIASVSQGFHPVPGNSCLWIEVSPGMAIHRYTDIALKATRVNLAQQVVERAFGSMVIHHRDQSDVREAGNVLLSSFEAEHLEGRQNCKVTWSEIITGMTSDHTVLINRQDRRGSMMLPGQSMFILETEPAGYIVYAANQAEKAANITIIDVKAIGAY
;
A
#
# COMPACT_ATOMS: atom_id res chain seq x y z
N TYR A 1 -8.95 -0.68 -1.42
CA TYR A 1 -9.21 -0.36 -2.82
C TYR A 1 -8.92 1.11 -3.10
N ILE A 2 -8.19 1.36 -4.16
CA ILE A 2 -7.87 2.68 -4.69
C ILE A 2 -8.42 2.73 -6.12
N ASP A 3 -9.28 3.71 -6.40
CA ASP A 3 -9.93 3.87 -7.70
C ASP A 3 -8.97 4.36 -8.80
N SER A 4 -8.03 5.22 -8.40
CA SER A 4 -7.03 5.81 -9.29
C SER A 4 -5.77 6.15 -8.51
N LEU A 5 -4.69 5.46 -8.83
CA LEU A 5 -3.37 5.71 -8.23
C LEU A 5 -2.86 7.08 -8.64
N GLN A 6 -2.42 7.84 -7.65
CA GLN A 6 -1.72 9.09 -7.86
C GLN A 6 -0.28 8.83 -8.34
N PRO A 7 0.34 9.78 -9.04
CA PRO A 7 1.64 9.58 -9.69
C PRO A 7 2.75 9.10 -8.75
N GLN A 8 2.96 9.77 -7.62
CA GLN A 8 4.06 9.41 -6.70
C GLN A 8 3.83 8.05 -6.05
N LEU A 9 2.58 7.75 -5.66
CA LEU A 9 2.26 6.45 -5.09
C LEU A 9 2.41 5.33 -6.14
N ALA A 10 2.01 5.55 -7.39
CA ALA A 10 2.19 4.58 -8.47
C ALA A 10 3.68 4.29 -8.70
N GLU A 11 4.52 5.32 -8.75
CA GLU A 11 5.98 5.18 -8.86
C GLU A 11 6.58 4.45 -7.66
N TYR A 12 6.12 4.78 -6.45
CA TYR A 12 6.55 4.07 -5.24
C TYR A 12 6.23 2.58 -5.33
N ILE A 13 4.98 2.21 -5.62
CA ILE A 13 4.58 0.81 -5.76
C ILE A 13 5.38 0.12 -6.87
N ALA A 14 5.58 0.78 -8.02
CA ALA A 14 6.39 0.24 -9.10
C ALA A 14 7.84 -0.04 -8.65
N SER A 15 8.42 0.83 -7.81
CA SER A 15 9.79 0.68 -7.31
C SER A 15 10.00 -0.52 -6.37
N VAL A 16 8.95 -1.00 -5.71
CA VAL A 16 8.98 -2.17 -4.81
C VAL A 16 8.36 -3.41 -5.46
N SER A 17 7.77 -3.27 -6.64
CA SER A 17 7.09 -4.37 -7.35
C SER A 17 8.09 -5.40 -7.87
N GLN A 18 7.72 -6.66 -7.74
CA GLN A 18 8.45 -7.81 -8.28
C GLN A 18 7.79 -8.38 -9.55
N GLY A 19 6.57 -7.93 -9.82
CA GLY A 19 5.74 -8.34 -10.95
C GLY A 19 5.48 -7.19 -11.93
N PHE A 20 4.22 -7.02 -12.32
CA PHE A 20 3.80 -5.97 -13.24
C PHE A 20 3.69 -4.62 -12.54
N HIS A 21 4.36 -3.62 -13.09
CA HIS A 21 4.37 -2.28 -12.52
C HIS A 21 3.06 -1.54 -12.77
N PRO A 22 2.40 -1.00 -11.74
CA PRO A 22 1.28 -0.10 -11.95
C PRO A 22 1.75 1.23 -12.54
N VAL A 23 0.84 1.91 -13.22
CA VAL A 23 1.06 3.27 -13.72
C VAL A 23 0.03 4.24 -13.12
N PRO A 24 0.31 5.55 -13.10
CA PRO A 24 -0.67 6.54 -12.65
C PRO A 24 -2.03 6.34 -13.33
N GLY A 25 -3.10 6.48 -12.57
CA GLY A 25 -4.47 6.27 -13.04
C GLY A 25 -4.96 4.82 -13.01
N ASN A 26 -4.09 3.82 -12.80
CA ASN A 26 -4.56 2.46 -12.57
C ASN A 26 -5.41 2.39 -11.30
N SER A 27 -6.41 1.54 -11.32
CA SER A 27 -7.08 1.07 -10.11
C SER A 27 -6.21 0.03 -9.42
N CYS A 28 -6.21 0.02 -8.10
CA CYS A 28 -5.34 -0.84 -7.29
C CYS A 28 -6.09 -1.40 -6.09
N LEU A 29 -5.75 -2.63 -5.73
CA LEU A 29 -6.22 -3.27 -4.50
C LEU A 29 -5.01 -3.78 -3.73
N TRP A 30 -4.90 -3.35 -2.48
CA TRP A 30 -3.96 -3.86 -1.50
C TRP A 30 -4.69 -4.80 -0.55
N ILE A 31 -4.18 -6.02 -0.41
CA ILE A 31 -4.71 -7.04 0.51
C ILE A 31 -3.61 -7.43 1.49
N GLU A 32 -3.97 -7.50 2.75
CA GLU A 32 -3.15 -8.03 3.83
C GLU A 32 -3.94 -9.10 4.57
N VAL A 33 -3.32 -10.25 4.83
CA VAL A 33 -3.96 -11.41 5.46
C VAL A 33 -3.08 -12.02 6.54
N SER A 34 -3.72 -12.66 7.52
CA SER A 34 -3.10 -13.51 8.51
C SER A 34 -3.84 -14.88 8.53
N PRO A 35 -3.15 -16.03 8.54
CA PRO A 35 -1.68 -16.21 8.52
C PRO A 35 -1.06 -15.81 7.15
N GLY A 36 0.20 -15.34 7.19
CA GLY A 36 0.83 -14.74 6.01
C GLY A 36 0.90 -15.64 4.78
N MET A 37 1.13 -16.93 4.94
CA MET A 37 1.20 -17.89 3.82
C MET A 37 -0.12 -18.05 3.06
N ALA A 38 -1.25 -17.69 3.66
CA ALA A 38 -2.55 -17.74 3.00
C ALA A 38 -2.65 -16.80 1.79
N ILE A 39 -1.79 -15.78 1.73
CA ILE A 39 -1.76 -14.83 0.61
C ILE A 39 -1.54 -15.52 -0.75
N HIS A 40 -0.78 -16.62 -0.80
CA HIS A 40 -0.55 -17.36 -2.04
C HIS A 40 -1.85 -17.90 -2.63
N ARG A 41 -2.73 -18.42 -1.77
CA ARG A 41 -4.04 -18.92 -2.19
C ARG A 41 -4.92 -17.78 -2.72
N TYR A 42 -4.98 -16.69 -2.00
CA TYR A 42 -5.82 -15.54 -2.39
C TYR A 42 -5.30 -14.84 -3.65
N THR A 43 -3.99 -14.82 -3.84
CA THR A 43 -3.40 -14.37 -5.10
C THR A 43 -3.86 -15.24 -6.26
N ASP A 44 -3.80 -16.56 -6.13
CA ASP A 44 -4.24 -17.51 -7.16
C ASP A 44 -5.74 -17.35 -7.49
N ILE A 45 -6.57 -17.17 -6.47
CA ILE A 45 -8.01 -16.93 -6.64
C ILE A 45 -8.25 -15.64 -7.46
N ALA A 46 -7.62 -14.53 -7.09
CA ALA A 46 -7.79 -13.26 -7.78
C ALA A 46 -7.36 -13.31 -9.26
N LEU A 47 -6.17 -13.91 -9.52
CA LEU A 47 -5.61 -14.00 -10.86
C LEU A 47 -6.40 -14.96 -11.78
N LYS A 48 -7.05 -15.97 -11.23
CA LYS A 48 -7.90 -16.89 -12.02
C LYS A 48 -9.28 -16.31 -12.32
N ALA A 49 -9.79 -15.47 -11.42
CA ALA A 49 -11.13 -14.93 -11.56
C ALA A 49 -11.20 -13.67 -12.45
N THR A 50 -10.10 -12.91 -12.58
CA THR A 50 -10.10 -11.61 -13.25
C THR A 50 -8.83 -11.39 -14.07
N ARG A 51 -8.80 -10.27 -14.83
CA ARG A 51 -7.64 -9.89 -15.66
C ARG A 51 -6.68 -8.92 -14.96
N VAL A 52 -6.64 -8.95 -13.64
CA VAL A 52 -5.73 -8.07 -12.88
C VAL A 52 -4.27 -8.48 -13.04
N ASN A 53 -3.39 -7.52 -12.89
CA ASN A 53 -1.95 -7.71 -12.87
C ASN A 53 -1.47 -7.76 -11.42
N LEU A 54 -0.61 -8.72 -11.11
CA LEU A 54 0.06 -8.80 -9.82
C LEU A 54 1.32 -7.94 -9.84
N ALA A 55 1.34 -6.89 -9.01
CA ALA A 55 2.52 -6.04 -8.84
C ALA A 55 3.49 -6.62 -7.82
N GLN A 56 2.96 -7.04 -6.68
CA GLN A 56 3.78 -7.51 -5.56
C GLN A 56 3.04 -8.57 -4.76
N GLN A 57 3.80 -9.53 -4.22
CA GLN A 57 3.34 -10.45 -3.20
C GLN A 57 4.47 -10.66 -2.19
N VAL A 58 4.20 -10.40 -0.92
CA VAL A 58 5.18 -10.51 0.17
C VAL A 58 4.58 -11.32 1.31
N VAL A 59 5.40 -12.17 1.92
CA VAL A 59 5.06 -12.83 3.18
C VAL A 59 6.07 -12.38 4.22
N GLU A 60 5.58 -11.72 5.24
CA GLU A 60 6.37 -11.35 6.40
C GLU A 60 5.81 -12.06 7.63
N ARG A 61 6.38 -13.22 7.93
CA ARG A 61 6.07 -14.06 9.09
C ARG A 61 4.59 -14.22 9.41
N ALA A 62 3.97 -13.27 10.15
CA ALA A 62 2.58 -13.33 10.59
C ALA A 62 1.59 -12.91 9.50
N PHE A 63 2.01 -12.00 8.63
CA PHE A 63 1.18 -11.39 7.61
C PHE A 63 1.70 -11.67 6.21
N GLY A 64 0.78 -11.76 5.27
CA GLY A 64 1.06 -11.77 3.85
C GLY A 64 0.30 -10.67 3.16
N SER A 65 0.91 -10.03 2.19
CA SER A 65 0.29 -8.99 1.41
C SER A 65 0.43 -9.22 -0.08
N MET A 66 -0.52 -8.73 -0.84
CA MET A 66 -0.44 -8.63 -2.29
C MET A 66 -0.96 -7.30 -2.79
N VAL A 67 -0.43 -6.89 -3.92
CA VAL A 67 -0.86 -5.71 -4.65
C VAL A 67 -1.25 -6.13 -6.05
N ILE A 68 -2.51 -5.93 -6.39
CA ILE A 68 -3.03 -6.13 -7.74
C ILE A 68 -3.53 -4.81 -8.32
N HIS A 69 -3.40 -4.65 -9.61
CA HIS A 69 -3.85 -3.45 -10.30
C HIS A 69 -4.35 -3.74 -11.71
N HIS A 70 -5.13 -2.83 -12.25
CA HIS A 70 -5.55 -2.83 -13.64
C HIS A 70 -6.00 -1.44 -14.06
N ARG A 71 -5.95 -1.13 -15.38
CA ARG A 71 -6.49 0.13 -15.89
C ARG A 71 -8.02 0.18 -15.83
N ASP A 72 -8.67 -0.99 -15.91
CA ASP A 72 -10.10 -1.13 -15.75
C ASP A 72 -10.44 -1.36 -14.29
N GLN A 73 -11.22 -0.43 -13.72
CA GLN A 73 -11.63 -0.50 -12.31
C GLN A 73 -12.54 -1.70 -12.02
N SER A 74 -13.31 -2.17 -13.02
CA SER A 74 -14.25 -3.27 -12.82
C SER A 74 -13.52 -4.57 -12.54
N ASP A 75 -12.40 -4.84 -13.21
CA ASP A 75 -11.59 -6.04 -12.97
C ASP A 75 -11.01 -6.05 -11.54
N VAL A 76 -10.54 -4.89 -11.03
CA VAL A 76 -10.00 -4.79 -9.68
C VAL A 76 -11.09 -4.90 -8.61
N ARG A 77 -12.27 -4.32 -8.85
CA ARG A 77 -13.42 -4.45 -7.95
C ARG A 77 -13.91 -5.89 -7.90
N GLU A 78 -14.00 -6.56 -9.04
CA GLU A 78 -14.41 -7.96 -9.13
C GLU A 78 -13.44 -8.87 -8.39
N ALA A 79 -12.13 -8.66 -8.55
CA ALA A 79 -11.13 -9.37 -7.75
C ALA A 79 -11.37 -9.20 -6.24
N GLY A 80 -11.66 -7.99 -5.79
CA GLY A 80 -12.00 -7.72 -4.40
C GLY A 80 -13.25 -8.46 -3.93
N ASN A 81 -14.31 -8.47 -4.74
CA ASN A 81 -15.57 -9.17 -4.43
C ASN A 81 -15.36 -10.68 -4.32
N VAL A 82 -14.63 -11.27 -5.24
CA VAL A 82 -14.31 -12.71 -5.23
C VAL A 82 -13.50 -13.08 -3.98
N LEU A 83 -12.55 -12.24 -3.58
CA LEU A 83 -11.77 -12.46 -2.37
C LEU A 83 -12.63 -12.35 -1.10
N LEU A 84 -13.48 -11.33 -1.00
CA LEU A 84 -14.39 -11.18 0.15
C LEU A 84 -15.34 -12.38 0.25
N SER A 85 -15.91 -12.83 -0.84
CA SER A 85 -16.76 -14.03 -0.87
C SER A 85 -15.99 -15.31 -0.44
N SER A 86 -14.71 -15.39 -0.78
CA SER A 86 -13.85 -16.51 -0.33
C SER A 86 -13.58 -16.44 1.18
N PHE A 87 -13.38 -15.27 1.75
CA PHE A 87 -13.22 -15.09 3.20
C PHE A 87 -14.50 -15.46 3.96
N GLU A 88 -15.66 -15.02 3.49
CA GLU A 88 -16.96 -15.36 4.08
C GLU A 88 -17.23 -16.86 4.06
N ALA A 89 -16.92 -17.53 2.95
CA ALA A 89 -17.07 -18.99 2.82
C ALA A 89 -16.18 -19.78 3.79
N GLU A 90 -15.06 -19.20 4.22
CA GLU A 90 -14.13 -19.79 5.19
C GLU A 90 -14.41 -19.37 6.63
N HIS A 91 -15.49 -18.62 6.87
CA HIS A 91 -15.83 -18.04 8.19
C HIS A 91 -14.72 -17.16 8.76
N LEU A 92 -13.93 -16.56 7.90
CA LEU A 92 -12.90 -15.60 8.30
C LEU A 92 -13.55 -14.22 8.50
N GLU A 93 -13.07 -13.51 9.50
CA GLU A 93 -13.42 -12.10 9.63
C GLU A 93 -12.95 -11.37 8.36
N GLY A 94 -13.86 -10.65 7.75
CA GLY A 94 -13.57 -9.91 6.54
C GLY A 94 -12.65 -8.71 6.81
N ARG A 95 -13.04 -7.56 6.33
CA ARG A 95 -12.24 -6.35 6.44
C ARG A 95 -12.16 -5.83 7.87
N GLN A 96 -10.95 -5.68 8.41
CA GLN A 96 -10.72 -4.96 9.66
C GLN A 96 -10.81 -3.45 9.45
N ASN A 97 -11.28 -2.73 10.47
CA ASN A 97 -11.35 -1.28 10.45
C ASN A 97 -9.96 -0.66 10.65
N CYS A 98 -9.69 0.40 9.90
CA CYS A 98 -8.47 1.18 10.06
C CYS A 98 -8.47 1.94 11.39
N LYS A 99 -7.37 1.87 12.10
CA LYS A 99 -7.04 2.76 13.22
C LYS A 99 -5.82 3.60 12.85
N VAL A 100 -5.83 4.86 13.21
CA VAL A 100 -4.62 5.70 13.22
C VAL A 100 -3.97 5.51 14.58
N THR A 101 -2.78 4.92 14.60
CA THR A 101 -2.03 4.65 15.84
C THR A 101 -1.10 5.80 16.18
N TRP A 102 -0.57 6.49 15.17
CA TRP A 102 0.27 7.67 15.34
C TRP A 102 0.04 8.69 14.21
N SER A 103 0.07 9.97 14.55
CA SER A 103 0.03 11.06 13.58
C SER A 103 0.77 12.27 14.13
N GLU A 104 1.77 12.77 13.42
CA GLU A 104 2.63 13.89 13.86
C GLU A 104 3.09 14.74 12.68
N ILE A 105 3.27 16.03 12.94
CA ILE A 105 3.91 16.96 12.01
C ILE A 105 5.16 17.54 12.69
N ILE A 106 6.31 17.23 12.12
CA ILE A 106 7.59 17.80 12.56
C ILE A 106 7.93 18.95 11.62
N THR A 107 8.03 20.15 12.15
CA THR A 107 8.33 21.36 11.39
C THR A 107 9.81 21.73 11.47
N GLY A 108 10.36 22.30 10.41
CA GLY A 108 11.73 22.80 10.41
C GLY A 108 12.78 21.71 10.61
N MET A 109 12.69 20.63 9.85
CA MET A 109 13.62 19.49 9.95
C MET A 109 15.08 19.92 9.91
N THR A 110 15.88 19.44 10.88
CA THR A 110 17.32 19.73 10.95
C THR A 110 18.09 19.00 9.84
N SER A 111 19.26 19.54 9.48
CA SER A 111 20.16 18.92 8.49
C SER A 111 20.51 17.47 8.85
N ASP A 112 20.86 17.21 10.12
CA ASP A 112 21.30 15.89 10.55
C ASP A 112 20.18 14.86 10.45
N HIS A 113 18.95 15.26 10.84
CA HIS A 113 17.78 14.39 10.75
C HIS A 113 17.43 14.11 9.28
N THR A 114 17.44 15.12 8.40
CA THR A 114 17.18 14.91 6.98
C THR A 114 18.22 14.01 6.31
N VAL A 115 19.50 14.12 6.73
CA VAL A 115 20.56 13.20 6.25
C VAL A 115 20.25 11.75 6.63
N LEU A 116 19.82 11.49 7.87
CA LEU A 116 19.45 10.13 8.31
C LEU A 116 18.27 9.59 7.50
N ILE A 117 17.19 10.37 7.34
CA ILE A 117 16.03 9.98 6.55
C ILE A 117 16.42 9.69 5.11
N ASN A 118 17.25 10.54 4.51
CA ASN A 118 17.69 10.38 3.11
C ASN A 118 18.65 9.20 2.89
N ARG A 119 19.30 8.69 3.94
CA ARG A 119 20.16 7.51 3.88
C ARG A 119 19.46 6.18 4.09
N GLN A 120 18.24 6.19 4.62
CA GLN A 120 17.48 4.96 4.77
C GLN A 120 17.17 4.35 3.40
N ASP A 121 16.95 3.04 3.37
CA ASP A 121 16.47 2.35 2.17
C ASP A 121 15.02 2.76 1.87
N ARG A 122 14.89 3.86 1.19
CA ARG A 122 13.64 4.49 0.82
C ARG A 122 13.44 4.48 -0.70
N ARG A 123 12.18 4.51 -1.09
CA ARG A 123 11.76 4.45 -2.49
C ARG A 123 11.10 5.74 -2.97
N GLY A 124 11.00 6.72 -2.10
CA GLY A 124 10.42 8.03 -2.39
C GLY A 124 11.47 9.12 -2.64
N SER A 125 11.00 10.36 -2.62
CA SER A 125 11.80 11.55 -2.85
C SER A 125 12.69 11.92 -1.67
N MET A 126 13.60 12.86 -1.87
CA MET A 126 14.47 13.41 -0.83
C MET A 126 13.75 14.48 0.00
N MET A 127 14.06 14.50 1.30
CA MET A 127 13.71 15.58 2.20
C MET A 127 14.87 16.58 2.31
N LEU A 128 14.52 17.87 2.33
CA LEU A 128 15.50 18.94 2.50
C LEU A 128 15.41 19.55 3.92
N PRO A 129 16.54 20.07 4.47
CA PRO A 129 16.53 20.80 5.73
C PRO A 129 15.54 21.97 5.69
N GLY A 130 14.87 22.21 6.80
CA GLY A 130 13.85 23.25 6.93
C GLY A 130 12.45 22.89 6.45
N GLN A 131 12.28 21.80 5.71
CA GLN A 131 10.96 21.27 5.35
C GLN A 131 10.22 20.75 6.58
N SER A 132 8.91 20.56 6.44
CA SER A 132 8.08 19.87 7.43
C SER A 132 7.82 18.44 6.97
N MET A 133 7.86 17.51 7.92
CA MET A 133 7.57 16.10 7.68
C MET A 133 6.26 15.73 8.37
N PHE A 134 5.34 15.14 7.64
CA PHE A 134 4.16 14.49 8.17
C PHE A 134 4.40 13.00 8.32
N ILE A 135 4.11 12.44 9.48
CA ILE A 135 4.20 11.02 9.80
C ILE A 135 2.80 10.52 10.11
N LEU A 136 2.45 9.39 9.54
CA LEU A 136 1.20 8.70 9.79
C LEU A 136 1.47 7.21 9.96
N GLU A 137 0.88 6.61 10.99
CA GLU A 137 0.90 5.18 11.23
C GLU A 137 -0.51 4.63 11.35
N THR A 138 -0.77 3.50 10.73
CA THR A 138 -2.08 2.85 10.68
C THR A 138 -2.00 1.38 11.06
N GLU A 139 -3.08 0.86 11.65
CA GLU A 139 -3.30 -0.56 11.92
C GLU A 139 -4.64 -0.98 11.30
N PRO A 140 -4.69 -2.00 10.44
CA PRO A 140 -3.58 -2.71 9.75
C PRO A 140 -2.69 -1.80 8.91
N ALA A 141 -1.41 -2.22 8.72
CA ALA A 141 -0.41 -1.41 8.03
C ALA A 141 -0.76 -1.10 6.58
N GLY A 142 -1.41 -2.00 5.86
CA GLY A 142 -1.81 -1.81 4.46
C GLY A 142 -2.70 -0.60 4.20
N TYR A 143 -3.41 -0.07 5.20
CA TYR A 143 -4.22 1.15 5.05
C TYR A 143 -3.40 2.41 4.77
N ILE A 144 -2.09 2.41 5.11
CA ILE A 144 -1.22 3.56 4.84
C ILE A 144 -1.12 3.86 3.34
N VAL A 145 -1.24 2.84 2.48
CA VAL A 145 -1.22 3.01 1.01
C VAL A 145 -2.42 3.83 0.54
N TYR A 146 -3.59 3.53 1.08
CA TYR A 146 -4.79 4.33 0.80
C TYR A 146 -4.64 5.77 1.32
N ALA A 147 -4.13 5.94 2.54
CA ALA A 147 -3.91 7.25 3.14
C ALA A 147 -2.91 8.08 2.31
N ALA A 148 -1.81 7.49 1.85
CA ALA A 148 -0.83 8.14 0.99
C ALA A 148 -1.46 8.63 -0.32
N ASN A 149 -2.29 7.81 -0.97
CA ASN A 149 -3.02 8.21 -2.18
C ASN A 149 -3.96 9.39 -1.94
N GLN A 150 -4.68 9.39 -0.81
CA GLN A 150 -5.57 10.49 -0.47
C GLN A 150 -4.81 11.76 -0.11
N ALA A 151 -3.68 11.65 0.57
CA ALA A 151 -2.84 12.79 0.89
C ALA A 151 -2.28 13.46 -0.37
N GLU A 152 -1.80 12.67 -1.34
CA GLU A 152 -1.32 13.18 -2.63
C GLU A 152 -2.45 13.84 -3.45
N LYS A 153 -3.68 13.31 -3.38
CA LYS A 153 -4.86 13.93 -3.98
C LYS A 153 -5.22 15.28 -3.34
N ALA A 154 -5.10 15.36 -2.02
CA ALA A 154 -5.61 16.48 -1.23
C ALA A 154 -4.67 17.68 -1.16
N ALA A 155 -3.35 17.46 -1.26
CA ALA A 155 -2.35 18.49 -1.05
C ALA A 155 -1.09 18.27 -1.92
N ASN A 156 -0.39 19.38 -2.19
CA ASN A 156 0.91 19.31 -2.84
C ASN A 156 1.98 18.83 -1.84
N ILE A 157 2.08 17.53 -1.70
CA ILE A 157 3.04 16.85 -0.84
C ILE A 157 4.08 16.10 -1.66
N THR A 158 5.15 15.69 -0.98
CA THR A 158 6.16 14.80 -1.52
C THR A 158 6.20 13.54 -0.69
N ILE A 159 5.94 12.37 -1.29
CA ILE A 159 6.03 11.08 -0.62
C ILE A 159 7.52 10.75 -0.42
N ILE A 160 7.94 10.58 0.82
CA ILE A 160 9.30 10.19 1.18
C ILE A 160 9.41 8.67 1.26
N ASP A 161 8.47 8.02 1.97
CA ASP A 161 8.44 6.57 2.14
C ASP A 161 7.04 6.10 2.50
N VAL A 162 6.72 4.85 2.14
CA VAL A 162 5.47 4.17 2.52
C VAL A 162 5.78 2.74 2.95
N LYS A 163 5.70 2.46 4.24
CA LYS A 163 5.92 1.11 4.77
C LYS A 163 4.58 0.47 5.07
N ALA A 164 4.08 -0.29 4.10
CA ALA A 164 2.77 -0.93 4.16
C ALA A 164 2.83 -2.39 4.67
N ILE A 165 3.99 -2.82 5.12
CA ILE A 165 4.24 -4.17 5.63
C ILE A 165 5.01 -4.00 6.93
N GLY A 166 4.52 -4.61 7.97
CA GLY A 166 5.18 -4.64 9.28
C GLY A 166 4.45 -5.63 10.17
N ALA A 167 5.22 -6.49 10.83
CA ALA A 167 4.68 -7.39 11.84
C ALA A 167 4.78 -6.74 13.22
N TYR A 168 3.77 -6.92 14.04
CA TYR A 168 3.82 -6.74 15.47
C TYR A 168 4.42 -7.97 16.15
#